data_d853f2bdf711865a48ad01ab1a26bbec
#
_entry.id   d853f2bdf711865a48ad01ab1a26bbec
#
_cell.length_a   1.000
_cell.length_b   1.000
_cell.length_c   1.000
_cell.angle_alpha   90.00
_cell.angle_beta   90.00
_cell.angle_gamma   90.00
#
_symmetry.space_group_name_H-M   'P 1'
#
loop_
_entity.id
_entity.type
_entity.pdbx_description
1 polymer ?
#
loop_
_entity_poly.entity_id
_entity_poly.type
_entity_poly.pdbx_seq_one_letter_code
_entity_poly.pdbx_strand_id
1 'polypeptide(L)'
;MESELRVHTDLDPQEFSFEPFSRHAFFTEVNRWIVDRVICRGCRRVVDLGCGPGAVTRLILERLDPEGQVIAIDPSESALVRARDAIHCRAVQFVKGSAEWVSRLVSAADAIVFLNAIHLVPDKAQVLAEIRRALRAGGSLAFNTTFFNGAYVEGTAGFWRRWIVRAVQVLRERGLDVQRTAKAVARQFLSAEEYAQLCVQAGFAQPEIELLQIEMTPESLEDIGRFSLFIEGALPGVPLEEGADALREGLRRTCEETGRTSVPRNWLECVATAV
;
A
#
# COMPACT_ATOMS: atom_id res chain seq x y z
N MET A 1 31.15 5.51 5.14
CA MET A 1 30.08 5.92 6.05
C MET A 1 28.80 5.44 5.43
N GLU A 2 28.46 4.21 5.74
CA GLU A 2 27.25 3.52 5.27
C GLU A 2 26.07 4.12 6.03
N SER A 3 25.18 4.82 5.30
CA SER A 3 23.87 5.15 5.82
C SER A 3 23.09 3.84 5.84
N GLU A 4 23.03 3.20 7.01
CA GLU A 4 22.09 2.09 7.27
C GLU A 4 20.68 2.60 7.01
N LEU A 5 20.14 2.28 5.82
CA LEU A 5 18.72 2.18 5.60
C LEU A 5 18.22 1.17 6.62
N ARG A 6 17.61 1.65 7.71
CA ARG A 6 16.86 0.79 8.62
C ARG A 6 15.76 0.13 7.79
N VAL A 7 16.05 -1.06 7.32
CA VAL A 7 15.02 -2.03 6.93
C VAL A 7 14.22 -2.22 8.22
N HIS A 8 12.93 -1.85 8.18
CA HIS A 8 12.03 -2.08 9.31
C HIS A 8 11.99 -3.59 9.57
N THR A 9 12.79 -4.00 10.54
CA THR A 9 12.91 -5.38 10.99
C THR A 9 11.75 -5.68 11.93
N ASP A 10 10.95 -6.69 11.57
CA ASP A 10 10.28 -7.70 12.40
C ASP A 10 9.52 -7.31 13.69
N LEU A 11 9.21 -6.04 13.93
CA LEU A 11 8.54 -5.58 15.14
C LEU A 11 7.28 -4.76 14.82
N ASP A 12 6.46 -5.25 13.89
CA ASP A 12 5.10 -4.74 13.78
C ASP A 12 4.21 -5.58 14.72
N PRO A 13 3.95 -5.14 15.97
CA PRO A 13 3.04 -5.83 16.85
C PRO A 13 1.71 -6.00 16.10
N GLN A 14 1.07 -7.14 16.23
CA GLN A 14 -0.22 -7.44 15.55
C GLN A 14 -1.23 -6.29 15.71
N GLU A 15 -1.14 -5.55 16.81
CA GLU A 15 -1.94 -4.40 17.16
C GLU A 15 -1.77 -3.20 16.21
N PHE A 16 -0.60 -3.02 15.58
CA PHE A 16 -0.28 -1.91 14.66
C PHE A 16 -0.15 -2.36 13.22
N SER A 17 -0.75 -3.51 12.88
CA SER A 17 -0.73 -4.05 11.52
C SER A 17 -1.75 -3.38 10.60
N PHE A 18 -1.56 -3.52 9.29
CA PHE A 18 -2.50 -3.05 8.27
C PHE A 18 -3.80 -3.87 8.19
N GLU A 19 -3.87 -4.99 8.90
CA GLU A 19 -4.96 -5.96 8.78
C GLU A 19 -6.35 -5.39 9.10
N PRO A 20 -6.56 -4.59 10.20
CA PRO A 20 -7.87 -3.99 10.48
C PRO A 20 -8.37 -3.14 9.31
N PHE A 21 -7.54 -2.27 8.75
CA PHE A 21 -7.89 -1.45 7.60
C PHE A 21 -8.24 -2.30 6.36
N SER A 22 -7.52 -3.39 6.12
CA SER A 22 -7.78 -4.26 4.97
C SER A 22 -9.08 -5.05 5.02
N ARG A 23 -9.78 -5.05 6.17
CA ARG A 23 -11.09 -5.72 6.34
C ARG A 23 -12.28 -4.87 5.92
N HIS A 24 -12.10 -3.57 5.68
CA HIS A 24 -13.18 -2.72 5.19
C HIS A 24 -13.65 -3.16 3.79
N ALA A 25 -14.96 -3.14 3.56
CA ALA A 25 -15.56 -3.61 2.31
C ALA A 25 -14.99 -2.87 1.09
N PHE A 26 -14.85 -1.54 1.18
CA PHE A 26 -14.29 -0.73 0.09
C PHE A 26 -12.86 -1.16 -0.29
N PHE A 27 -12.04 -1.60 0.70
CA PHE A 27 -10.69 -2.07 0.41
C PHE A 27 -10.71 -3.34 -0.47
N THR A 28 -11.61 -4.27 -0.13
CA THR A 28 -11.84 -5.46 -0.94
C THR A 28 -12.33 -5.09 -2.35
N GLU A 29 -13.29 -4.18 -2.46
CA GLU A 29 -13.90 -3.76 -3.73
C GLU A 29 -12.87 -3.09 -4.65
N VAL A 30 -12.09 -2.13 -4.15
CA VAL A 30 -11.03 -1.46 -4.90
C VAL A 30 -10.00 -2.47 -5.41
N ASN A 31 -9.47 -3.32 -4.53
CA ASN A 31 -8.45 -4.28 -4.92
C ASN A 31 -9.01 -5.38 -5.84
N ARG A 32 -10.25 -5.82 -5.66
CA ARG A 32 -10.92 -6.76 -6.54
C ARG A 32 -11.04 -6.19 -7.96
N TRP A 33 -11.46 -4.92 -8.05
CA TRP A 33 -11.63 -4.26 -9.33
C TRP A 33 -10.36 -4.31 -10.20
N ILE A 34 -9.20 -4.02 -9.61
CA ILE A 34 -7.93 -4.04 -10.35
C ILE A 34 -7.40 -5.47 -10.57
N VAL A 35 -7.58 -6.39 -9.61
CA VAL A 35 -7.22 -7.82 -9.75
C VAL A 35 -7.98 -8.45 -10.91
N ASP A 36 -9.28 -8.19 -11.03
CA ASP A 36 -10.14 -8.70 -12.10
C ASP A 36 -9.71 -8.23 -13.50
N ARG A 37 -8.98 -7.14 -13.62
CA ARG A 37 -8.48 -6.61 -14.90
C ARG A 37 -7.19 -7.30 -15.36
N VAL A 38 -6.38 -7.81 -14.45
CA VAL A 38 -5.04 -8.35 -14.78
C VAL A 38 -4.93 -9.86 -14.63
N ILE A 39 -5.78 -10.49 -13.80
CA ILE A 39 -5.81 -11.95 -13.66
C ILE A 39 -6.81 -12.51 -14.66
N CYS A 40 -6.30 -12.92 -15.81
CA CYS A 40 -7.11 -13.51 -16.88
C CYS A 40 -7.00 -15.04 -16.92
N ARG A 41 -7.90 -15.70 -17.69
CA ARG A 41 -7.79 -17.12 -17.96
C ARG A 41 -6.44 -17.44 -18.62
N GLY A 42 -5.75 -18.45 -18.10
CA GLY A 42 -4.43 -18.86 -18.57
C GLY A 42 -3.27 -18.19 -17.83
N CYS A 43 -3.51 -17.27 -16.88
CA CYS A 43 -2.48 -16.79 -15.97
C CYS A 43 -2.07 -17.94 -15.05
N ARG A 44 -0.85 -18.46 -15.23
CA ARG A 44 -0.32 -19.61 -14.45
C ARG A 44 0.66 -19.18 -13.38
N ARG A 45 1.33 -18.05 -13.55
CA ARG A 45 2.31 -17.51 -12.59
C ARG A 45 1.96 -16.07 -12.24
N VAL A 46 1.34 -15.89 -11.10
CA VAL A 46 0.94 -14.58 -10.59
C VAL A 46 1.79 -14.23 -9.38
N VAL A 47 2.22 -12.98 -9.28
CA VAL A 47 2.97 -12.47 -8.13
C VAL A 47 2.10 -11.47 -7.38
N ASP A 48 1.95 -11.68 -6.08
CA ASP A 48 1.44 -10.68 -5.13
C ASP A 48 2.65 -10.05 -4.43
N LEU A 49 3.05 -8.87 -4.89
CA LEU A 49 4.21 -8.15 -4.40
C LEU A 49 3.81 -7.18 -3.29
N GLY A 50 4.42 -7.30 -2.11
CA GLY A 50 3.96 -6.61 -0.92
C GLY A 50 2.64 -7.21 -0.39
N CYS A 51 2.58 -8.53 -0.32
CA CYS A 51 1.34 -9.26 -0.02
C CYS A 51 0.79 -9.01 1.39
N GLY A 52 1.62 -8.49 2.31
CA GLY A 52 1.22 -8.26 3.69
C GLY A 52 0.61 -9.51 4.34
N PRO A 53 -0.49 -9.41 5.09
CA PRO A 53 -1.18 -10.54 5.70
C PRO A 53 -2.06 -11.34 4.70
N GLY A 54 -1.93 -11.11 3.38
CA GLY A 54 -2.54 -11.93 2.36
C GLY A 54 -3.94 -11.50 1.89
N ALA A 55 -4.37 -10.27 2.15
CA ALA A 55 -5.68 -9.78 1.74
C ALA A 55 -5.85 -9.82 0.20
N VAL A 56 -4.87 -9.34 -0.55
CA VAL A 56 -4.86 -9.35 -2.03
C VAL A 56 -4.60 -10.76 -2.56
N THR A 57 -3.73 -11.54 -1.91
CA THR A 57 -3.48 -12.95 -2.27
C THR A 57 -4.79 -13.75 -2.34
N ARG A 58 -5.74 -13.54 -1.41
CA ARG A 58 -7.05 -14.20 -1.44
C ARG A 58 -7.87 -13.80 -2.67
N LEU A 59 -7.86 -12.54 -3.05
CA LEU A 59 -8.57 -12.06 -4.24
C LEU A 59 -7.99 -12.67 -5.52
N ILE A 60 -6.66 -12.79 -5.60
CA ILE A 60 -5.98 -13.45 -6.71
C ILE A 60 -6.40 -14.92 -6.80
N LEU A 61 -6.43 -15.64 -5.67
CA LEU A 61 -6.85 -17.06 -5.62
C LEU A 61 -8.26 -17.30 -6.12
N GLU A 62 -9.18 -16.36 -5.92
CA GLU A 62 -10.56 -16.46 -6.44
C GLU A 62 -10.64 -16.41 -7.97
N ARG A 63 -9.60 -15.88 -8.64
CA ARG A 63 -9.51 -15.71 -10.10
C ARG A 63 -8.49 -16.62 -10.77
N LEU A 64 -7.62 -17.25 -9.95
CA LEU A 64 -6.52 -18.04 -10.44
C LEU A 64 -7.00 -19.25 -11.25
N ASP A 65 -6.30 -19.50 -12.35
CA ASP A 65 -6.50 -20.76 -13.09
C ASP A 65 -6.23 -21.98 -12.18
N PRO A 66 -6.97 -23.09 -12.29
CA PRO A 66 -6.76 -24.28 -11.47
C PRO A 66 -5.33 -24.84 -11.46
N GLU A 67 -4.57 -24.62 -12.55
CA GLU A 67 -3.15 -24.99 -12.65
C GLU A 67 -2.20 -23.82 -12.30
N GLY A 68 -2.75 -22.68 -11.88
CA GLY A 68 -2.00 -21.48 -11.58
C GLY A 68 -1.32 -21.55 -10.22
N GLN A 69 -0.31 -20.71 -10.04
CA GLN A 69 0.45 -20.52 -8.80
C GLN A 69 0.56 -19.05 -8.47
N VAL A 70 0.47 -18.72 -7.19
CA VAL A 70 0.74 -17.39 -6.64
C VAL A 70 2.06 -17.41 -5.89
N ILE A 71 2.93 -16.47 -6.20
CA ILE A 71 4.14 -16.18 -5.42
C ILE A 71 3.86 -14.91 -4.64
N ALA A 72 3.59 -15.05 -3.34
CA ALA A 72 3.29 -13.95 -2.44
C ALA A 72 4.58 -13.49 -1.75
N ILE A 73 5.01 -12.26 -2.02
CA ILE A 73 6.29 -11.71 -1.59
C ILE A 73 6.05 -10.53 -0.65
N ASP A 74 6.71 -10.54 0.51
CA ASP A 74 6.71 -9.41 1.45
C ASP A 74 8.06 -9.33 2.19
N PRO A 75 8.58 -8.13 2.52
CA PRO A 75 9.79 -8.00 3.31
C PRO A 75 9.57 -8.34 4.81
N SER A 76 8.33 -8.23 5.32
CA SER A 76 7.97 -8.46 6.71
C SER A 76 7.70 -9.94 6.99
N GLU A 77 8.55 -10.57 7.79
CA GLU A 77 8.33 -11.96 8.22
C GLU A 77 7.06 -12.09 9.07
N SER A 78 6.77 -11.11 9.93
CA SER A 78 5.56 -11.11 10.74
C SER A 78 4.28 -11.07 9.90
N ALA A 79 4.28 -10.32 8.80
CA ALA A 79 3.18 -10.30 7.83
C ALA A 79 3.03 -11.65 7.12
N LEU A 80 4.15 -12.26 6.69
CA LEU A 80 4.15 -13.57 6.04
C LEU A 80 3.68 -14.70 6.96
N VAL A 81 4.00 -14.65 8.25
CA VAL A 81 3.46 -15.61 9.23
C VAL A 81 1.94 -15.51 9.26
N ARG A 82 1.38 -14.31 9.41
CA ARG A 82 -0.08 -14.09 9.39
C ARG A 82 -0.71 -14.56 8.07
N ALA A 83 -0.04 -14.30 6.94
CA ALA A 83 -0.54 -14.74 5.64
C ALA A 83 -0.57 -16.27 5.52
N ARG A 84 0.47 -16.97 5.99
CA ARG A 84 0.51 -18.44 6.01
C ARG A 84 -0.57 -19.04 6.93
N ASP A 85 -0.80 -18.44 8.10
CA ASP A 85 -1.84 -18.86 9.03
C ASP A 85 -3.24 -18.66 8.48
N ALA A 86 -3.42 -17.65 7.64
CA ALA A 86 -4.71 -17.28 7.07
C ALA A 86 -5.03 -17.95 5.73
N ILE A 87 -4.02 -18.46 5.01
CA ILE A 87 -4.15 -19.01 3.64
C ILE A 87 -3.49 -20.39 3.55
N HIS A 88 -4.30 -21.44 3.71
CA HIS A 88 -3.86 -22.83 3.57
C HIS A 88 -4.13 -23.34 2.13
N CYS A 89 -3.37 -22.84 1.15
CA CYS A 89 -3.54 -23.21 -0.26
C CYS A 89 -2.20 -23.64 -0.87
N ARG A 90 -2.16 -24.83 -1.48
CA ARG A 90 -0.95 -25.36 -2.14
C ARG A 90 -0.53 -24.56 -3.36
N ALA A 91 -1.43 -23.78 -3.94
CA ALA A 91 -1.14 -22.91 -5.07
C ALA A 91 -0.36 -21.64 -4.66
N VAL A 92 -0.16 -21.37 -3.36
CA VAL A 92 0.54 -20.18 -2.86
C VAL A 92 1.90 -20.56 -2.30
N GLN A 93 2.93 -19.85 -2.78
CA GLN A 93 4.27 -19.87 -2.19
C GLN A 93 4.54 -18.51 -1.55
N PHE A 94 4.78 -18.49 -0.24
CA PHE A 94 5.17 -17.29 0.50
C PHE A 94 6.68 -17.15 0.54
N VAL A 95 7.18 -16.00 0.09
CA VAL A 95 8.61 -15.70 -0.06
C VAL A 95 8.95 -14.40 0.67
N LYS A 96 9.93 -14.42 1.57
CA LYS A 96 10.49 -13.20 2.16
C LYS A 96 11.36 -12.51 1.10
N GLY A 97 11.00 -11.27 0.74
CA GLY A 97 11.71 -10.52 -0.29
C GLY A 97 11.18 -9.12 -0.46
N SER A 98 11.94 -8.32 -1.15
CA SER A 98 11.66 -6.91 -1.42
C SER A 98 11.40 -6.66 -2.90
N ALA A 99 10.58 -5.65 -3.20
CA ALA A 99 10.25 -5.24 -4.55
C ALA A 99 11.49 -4.82 -5.38
N GLU A 100 12.49 -4.25 -4.72
CA GLU A 100 13.77 -3.83 -5.32
C GLU A 100 14.60 -4.98 -5.92
N TRP A 101 14.24 -6.23 -5.61
CA TRP A 101 14.95 -7.42 -6.06
C TRP A 101 14.04 -8.48 -6.66
N VAL A 102 12.79 -8.13 -7.01
CA VAL A 102 11.77 -9.11 -7.45
C VAL A 102 12.21 -9.92 -8.66
N SER A 103 12.98 -9.37 -9.61
CA SER A 103 13.47 -10.10 -10.77
C SER A 103 14.50 -11.21 -10.44
N ARG A 104 15.08 -11.19 -9.24
CA ARG A 104 15.95 -12.27 -8.74
C ARG A 104 15.15 -13.41 -8.09
N LEU A 105 13.93 -13.12 -7.68
CA LEU A 105 13.03 -14.09 -7.02
C LEU A 105 12.07 -14.75 -8.00
N VAL A 106 11.69 -14.02 -9.06
CA VAL A 106 10.69 -14.44 -10.02
C VAL A 106 11.12 -14.07 -11.44
N SER A 107 10.80 -14.96 -12.38
CA SER A 107 10.97 -14.73 -13.82
C SER A 107 9.75 -15.22 -14.58
N ALA A 108 9.48 -14.61 -15.73
CA ALA A 108 8.40 -14.98 -16.65
C ALA A 108 7.01 -15.04 -15.97
N ALA A 109 6.72 -14.10 -15.07
CA ALA A 109 5.39 -13.97 -14.48
C ALA A 109 4.37 -13.50 -15.53
N ASP A 110 3.15 -14.04 -15.47
CA ASP A 110 2.03 -13.61 -16.31
C ASP A 110 1.47 -12.28 -15.82
N ALA A 111 1.38 -12.12 -14.51
CA ALA A 111 0.92 -10.89 -13.86
C ALA A 111 1.69 -10.64 -12.56
N ILE A 112 1.95 -9.37 -12.28
CA ILE A 112 2.44 -8.89 -10.99
C ILE A 112 1.46 -7.85 -10.46
N VAL A 113 0.96 -8.09 -9.25
CA VAL A 113 0.03 -7.22 -8.54
C VAL A 113 0.80 -6.59 -7.37
N PHE A 114 0.86 -5.25 -7.31
CA PHE A 114 1.62 -4.50 -6.31
C PHE A 114 0.73 -3.42 -5.66
N LEU A 115 -0.27 -3.87 -4.89
CA LEU A 115 -1.33 -2.99 -4.39
C LEU A 115 -1.01 -2.39 -3.03
N ASN A 116 -1.34 -1.10 -2.88
CA ASN A 116 -1.18 -0.32 -1.65
C ASN A 116 0.26 -0.29 -1.10
N ALA A 117 1.27 -0.51 -1.93
CA ALA A 117 2.66 -0.65 -1.52
C ALA A 117 3.66 0.19 -2.33
N ILE A 118 3.39 0.56 -3.58
CA ILE A 118 4.33 1.29 -4.44
C ILE A 118 4.79 2.63 -3.83
N HIS A 119 3.98 3.28 -3.02
CA HIS A 119 4.33 4.53 -2.35
C HIS A 119 5.38 4.34 -1.23
N LEU A 120 5.57 3.11 -0.76
CA LEU A 120 6.53 2.78 0.30
C LEU A 120 7.95 2.60 -0.22
N VAL A 121 8.14 2.35 -1.53
CA VAL A 121 9.48 2.14 -2.09
C VAL A 121 10.17 3.48 -2.37
N PRO A 122 11.45 3.63 -2.01
CA PRO A 122 12.20 4.87 -2.23
C PRO A 122 12.40 5.20 -3.71
N ASP A 123 12.86 4.23 -4.49
CA ASP A 123 13.12 4.36 -5.93
C ASP A 123 12.09 3.58 -6.76
N LYS A 124 11.03 4.29 -7.15
CA LYS A 124 9.94 3.72 -7.93
C LYS A 124 10.38 3.34 -9.35
N ALA A 125 11.31 4.07 -9.94
CA ALA A 125 11.84 3.78 -11.27
C ALA A 125 12.60 2.45 -11.26
N GLN A 126 13.49 2.23 -10.27
CA GLN A 126 14.20 0.97 -10.09
C GLN A 126 13.22 -0.19 -9.90
N VAL A 127 12.22 -0.04 -9.02
CA VAL A 127 11.25 -1.10 -8.74
C VAL A 127 10.40 -1.44 -9.97
N LEU A 128 9.94 -0.46 -10.73
CA LEU A 128 9.21 -0.71 -11.97
C LEU A 128 10.09 -1.44 -13.02
N ALA A 129 11.38 -1.11 -13.11
CA ALA A 129 12.32 -1.84 -13.97
C ALA A 129 12.55 -3.28 -13.48
N GLU A 130 12.62 -3.54 -12.17
CA GLU A 130 12.69 -4.89 -11.61
C GLU A 130 11.43 -5.70 -11.92
N ILE A 131 10.25 -5.11 -11.73
CA ILE A 131 8.96 -5.72 -12.06
C ILE A 131 8.90 -6.05 -13.56
N ARG A 132 9.34 -5.13 -14.43
CA ARG A 132 9.38 -5.38 -15.88
C ARG A 132 10.25 -6.57 -16.25
N ARG A 133 11.42 -6.73 -15.60
CA ARG A 133 12.30 -7.90 -15.81
C ARG A 133 11.71 -9.22 -15.30
N ALA A 134 10.90 -9.18 -14.25
CA ALA A 134 10.24 -10.35 -13.68
C ALA A 134 9.07 -10.84 -14.53
N LEU A 135 8.44 -9.95 -15.30
CA LEU A 135 7.32 -10.27 -16.20
C LEU A 135 7.81 -10.91 -17.51
N ARG A 136 7.02 -11.80 -18.08
CA ARG A 136 7.17 -12.19 -19.49
C ARG A 136 6.77 -11.04 -20.42
N ALA A 137 7.14 -11.11 -21.70
CA ALA A 137 6.57 -10.22 -22.71
C ALA A 137 5.04 -10.39 -22.77
N GLY A 138 4.32 -9.28 -22.84
CA GLY A 138 2.85 -9.25 -22.77
C GLY A 138 2.28 -9.57 -21.39
N GLY A 139 3.09 -9.72 -20.34
CA GLY A 139 2.64 -9.86 -18.96
C GLY A 139 2.10 -8.53 -18.40
N SER A 140 1.27 -8.60 -17.38
CA SER A 140 0.56 -7.45 -16.83
C SER A 140 1.12 -7.02 -15.47
N LEU A 141 1.26 -5.72 -15.27
CA LEU A 141 1.47 -5.08 -13.97
C LEU A 141 0.19 -4.40 -13.54
N ALA A 142 -0.21 -4.58 -12.29
CA ALA A 142 -1.21 -3.77 -11.62
C ALA A 142 -0.63 -3.16 -10.35
N PHE A 143 -0.84 -1.87 -10.13
CA PHE A 143 -0.57 -1.25 -8.84
C PHE A 143 -1.59 -0.17 -8.53
N ASN A 144 -1.76 0.12 -7.24
CA ASN A 144 -2.57 1.25 -6.80
C ASN A 144 -1.93 2.01 -5.63
N THR A 145 -2.44 3.21 -5.40
CA THR A 145 -2.00 4.04 -4.27
C THR A 145 -2.98 5.15 -3.94
N THR A 146 -3.06 5.51 -2.65
CA THR A 146 -3.71 6.73 -2.17
C THR A 146 -2.72 7.83 -1.83
N PHE A 147 -1.43 7.62 -2.10
CA PHE A 147 -0.34 8.57 -1.82
C PHE A 147 0.20 9.11 -3.15
N PHE A 148 -0.57 9.98 -3.80
CA PHE A 148 -0.23 10.60 -5.07
C PHE A 148 -0.75 12.05 -5.12
N ASN A 149 -0.25 12.85 -6.06
CA ASN A 149 -0.77 14.19 -6.31
C ASN A 149 -2.13 14.09 -7.02
N GLY A 150 -3.21 14.36 -6.30
CA GLY A 150 -4.60 14.12 -6.71
C GLY A 150 -5.36 13.19 -5.76
N ALA A 151 -4.71 12.68 -4.71
CA ALA A 151 -5.36 11.81 -3.71
C ALA A 151 -6.45 12.53 -2.89
N TYR A 152 -6.32 13.84 -2.70
CA TYR A 152 -7.34 14.62 -1.99
C TYR A 152 -8.41 15.11 -2.95
N VAL A 153 -9.65 14.72 -2.68
CA VAL A 153 -10.81 15.26 -3.38
C VAL A 153 -10.93 16.75 -3.07
N GLU A 154 -11.37 17.55 -4.03
CA GLU A 154 -11.51 19.00 -3.88
C GLU A 154 -12.30 19.36 -2.61
N GLY A 155 -11.82 20.35 -1.86
CA GLY A 155 -12.41 20.76 -0.58
C GLY A 155 -12.11 19.86 0.63
N THR A 156 -11.40 18.72 0.46
CA THR A 156 -11.13 17.79 1.57
C THR A 156 -9.71 17.89 2.16
N ALA A 157 -8.78 18.51 1.46
CA ALA A 157 -7.38 18.65 1.93
C ALA A 157 -7.28 19.31 3.32
N GLY A 158 -8.22 20.21 3.64
CA GLY A 158 -8.33 20.86 4.95
C GLY A 158 -8.63 19.89 6.09
N PHE A 159 -9.47 18.86 5.86
CA PHE A 159 -9.77 17.80 6.83
C PHE A 159 -8.50 16.99 7.16
N TRP A 160 -7.83 16.48 6.16
CA TRP A 160 -6.61 15.67 6.32
C TRP A 160 -5.50 16.41 7.05
N ARG A 161 -5.28 17.69 6.70
CA ARG A 161 -4.31 18.54 7.40
C ARG A 161 -4.70 18.78 8.85
N ARG A 162 -5.98 19.07 9.11
CA ARG A 162 -6.50 19.31 10.45
C ARG A 162 -6.35 18.09 11.34
N TRP A 163 -6.66 16.90 10.83
CA TRP A 163 -6.46 15.66 11.56
C TRP A 163 -5.03 15.53 12.12
N ILE A 164 -4.03 15.68 11.27
CA ILE A 164 -2.64 15.59 11.72
C ILE A 164 -2.27 16.73 12.66
N VAL A 165 -2.73 17.95 12.41
CA VAL A 165 -2.49 19.10 13.31
C VAL A 165 -3.10 18.84 14.69
N ARG A 166 -4.30 18.27 14.78
CA ARG A 166 -4.94 17.92 16.06
C ARG A 166 -4.21 16.78 16.77
N ALA A 167 -3.74 15.76 16.05
CA ALA A 167 -2.91 14.71 16.63
C ALA A 167 -1.60 15.27 17.22
N VAL A 168 -0.91 16.15 16.52
CA VAL A 168 0.30 16.84 17.05
C VAL A 168 -0.04 17.68 18.27
N GLN A 169 -1.20 18.34 18.31
CA GLN A 169 -1.65 19.09 19.48
C GLN A 169 -1.86 18.18 20.70
N VAL A 170 -2.50 17.03 20.52
CA VAL A 170 -2.69 16.02 21.57
C VAL A 170 -1.33 15.56 22.15
N LEU A 171 -0.36 15.30 21.28
CA LEU A 171 0.99 14.92 21.74
C LEU A 171 1.63 16.02 22.58
N ARG A 172 1.54 17.28 22.16
CA ARG A 172 2.08 18.42 22.92
C ARG A 172 1.41 18.60 24.28
N GLU A 173 0.09 18.40 24.36
CA GLU A 173 -0.67 18.41 25.61
C GLU A 173 -0.16 17.31 26.58
N ARG A 174 0.43 16.23 26.05
CA ARG A 174 1.06 15.12 26.80
C ARG A 174 2.57 15.28 27.01
N GLY A 175 3.16 16.39 26.58
CA GLY A 175 4.60 16.67 26.70
C GLY A 175 5.47 15.94 25.68
N LEU A 176 4.90 15.44 24.57
CA LEU A 176 5.61 14.76 23.50
C LEU A 176 5.75 15.67 22.27
N ASP A 177 6.92 15.62 21.63
CA ASP A 177 7.20 16.39 20.42
C ASP A 177 7.43 15.45 19.21
N VAL A 178 6.93 15.88 18.04
CA VAL A 178 7.14 15.21 16.77
C VAL A 178 8.47 15.66 16.16
N GLN A 179 9.33 14.71 15.84
CA GLN A 179 10.60 14.98 15.19
C GLN A 179 10.41 15.40 13.72
N ARG A 180 10.79 16.61 13.34
CA ARG A 180 10.58 17.16 11.99
C ARG A 180 11.62 16.72 10.95
N THR A 181 12.60 15.91 11.31
CA THR A 181 13.83 15.68 10.53
C THR A 181 13.76 14.61 9.46
N ALA A 182 12.78 13.71 9.49
CA ALA A 182 12.66 12.65 8.49
C ALA A 182 11.37 12.82 7.67
N LYS A 183 11.51 13.12 6.37
CA LYS A 183 10.39 12.99 5.43
C LYS A 183 10.17 11.51 5.19
N ALA A 184 8.99 10.99 5.54
CA ALA A 184 8.61 9.63 5.18
C ALA A 184 8.63 9.46 3.65
N VAL A 185 9.14 8.32 3.17
CA VAL A 185 9.20 7.99 1.73
C VAL A 185 7.82 8.07 1.08
N ALA A 186 6.78 7.63 1.79
CA ALA A 186 5.38 7.72 1.36
C ALA A 186 4.88 9.15 1.06
N ARG A 187 5.64 10.20 1.39
CA ARG A 187 5.32 11.60 1.07
C ARG A 187 5.85 12.09 -0.27
N GLN A 188 6.45 11.23 -1.08
CA GLN A 188 6.78 11.52 -2.46
C GLN A 188 5.51 11.36 -3.31
N PHE A 189 4.69 12.42 -3.39
CA PHE A 189 3.46 12.44 -4.17
C PHE A 189 3.80 12.66 -5.64
N LEU A 190 3.82 11.58 -6.41
CA LEU A 190 3.87 11.66 -7.87
C LEU A 190 2.45 11.90 -8.41
N SER A 191 2.34 12.57 -9.54
CA SER A 191 1.07 12.68 -10.27
C SER A 191 0.76 11.39 -11.05
N ALA A 192 -0.46 11.25 -11.56
CA ALA A 192 -0.84 10.15 -12.44
C ALA A 192 0.05 10.10 -13.70
N GLU A 193 0.36 11.27 -14.27
CA GLU A 193 1.22 11.41 -15.44
C GLU A 193 2.65 11.00 -15.16
N GLU A 194 3.19 11.34 -13.98
CA GLU A 194 4.53 10.92 -13.55
C GLU A 194 4.60 9.40 -13.36
N TYR A 195 3.57 8.76 -12.78
CA TYR A 195 3.48 7.30 -12.72
C TYR A 195 3.43 6.68 -14.12
N ALA A 196 2.64 7.24 -15.05
CA ALA A 196 2.57 6.77 -16.42
C ALA A 196 3.93 6.86 -17.13
N GLN A 197 4.65 7.96 -16.97
CA GLN A 197 5.99 8.16 -17.54
C GLN A 197 7.00 7.15 -16.98
N LEU A 198 6.97 6.88 -15.67
CA LEU A 198 7.83 5.88 -15.06
C LEU A 198 7.56 4.46 -15.60
N CYS A 199 6.30 4.09 -15.83
CA CYS A 199 5.96 2.82 -16.46
C CYS A 199 6.53 2.71 -17.89
N VAL A 200 6.34 3.75 -18.71
CA VAL A 200 6.87 3.75 -20.08
C VAL A 200 8.39 3.68 -20.09
N GLN A 201 9.07 4.43 -19.22
CA GLN A 201 10.53 4.40 -19.09
C GLN A 201 11.06 3.03 -18.63
N ALA A 202 10.28 2.30 -17.83
CA ALA A 202 10.61 0.96 -17.38
C ALA A 202 10.36 -0.14 -18.44
N GLY A 203 9.79 0.19 -19.61
CA GLY A 203 9.54 -0.76 -20.71
C GLY A 203 8.14 -1.37 -20.67
N PHE A 204 7.16 -0.65 -20.16
CA PHE A 204 5.75 -0.96 -20.31
C PHE A 204 5.13 -0.14 -21.47
N ALA A 205 4.05 -0.64 -22.05
CA ALA A 205 3.18 0.18 -22.89
C ALA A 205 2.59 1.34 -22.07
N GLN A 206 1.98 2.32 -22.75
CA GLN A 206 1.24 3.40 -22.07
C GLN A 206 0.23 2.77 -21.11
N PRO A 207 0.32 3.03 -19.80
CA PRO A 207 -0.58 2.40 -18.84
C PRO A 207 -1.98 2.99 -18.90
N GLU A 208 -2.98 2.19 -18.52
CA GLU A 208 -4.30 2.66 -18.18
C GLU A 208 -4.29 3.11 -16.73
N ILE A 209 -4.70 4.37 -16.49
CA ILE A 209 -4.80 4.93 -15.14
C ILE A 209 -6.23 5.41 -14.92
N GLU A 210 -6.83 4.95 -13.82
CA GLU A 210 -8.15 5.38 -13.38
C GLU A 210 -8.09 5.89 -11.94
N LEU A 211 -9.03 6.78 -11.60
CA LEU A 211 -9.19 7.30 -10.23
C LEU A 211 -10.52 6.81 -9.69
N LEU A 212 -10.46 6.01 -8.62
CA LEU A 212 -11.63 5.57 -7.87
C LEU A 212 -11.78 6.45 -6.63
N GLN A 213 -12.95 7.08 -6.47
CA GLN A 213 -13.25 7.86 -5.28
C GLN A 213 -13.93 6.97 -4.24
N ILE A 214 -13.35 6.90 -3.05
CA ILE A 214 -13.81 6.08 -1.93
C ILE A 214 -14.15 6.98 -0.75
N GLU A 215 -15.31 6.75 -0.12
CA GLU A 215 -15.69 7.41 1.12
C GLU A 215 -14.99 6.72 2.30
N MET A 216 -14.11 7.45 2.97
CA MET A 216 -13.44 7.00 4.18
C MET A 216 -14.28 7.33 5.39
N THR A 217 -14.71 6.30 6.12
CA THR A 217 -15.46 6.45 7.37
C THR A 217 -14.54 6.72 8.57
N PRO A 218 -15.02 7.26 9.70
CA PRO A 218 -14.20 7.43 10.90
C PRO A 218 -13.53 6.13 11.34
N GLU A 219 -14.23 5.00 11.28
CA GLU A 219 -13.68 3.69 11.64
C GLU A 219 -12.48 3.32 10.74
N SER A 220 -12.60 3.53 9.42
CA SER A 220 -11.51 3.25 8.50
C SER A 220 -10.33 4.19 8.69
N LEU A 221 -10.58 5.44 9.10
CA LEU A 221 -9.53 6.41 9.44
C LEU A 221 -8.86 6.07 10.78
N GLU A 222 -9.60 5.55 11.76
CA GLU A 222 -9.02 5.04 13.00
C GLU A 222 -8.11 3.83 12.73
N ASP A 223 -8.57 2.87 11.93
CA ASP A 223 -7.80 1.68 11.61
C ASP A 223 -6.49 2.01 10.85
N ILE A 224 -6.54 2.91 9.86
CA ILE A 224 -5.31 3.36 9.19
C ILE A 224 -4.42 4.19 10.14
N GLY A 225 -5.03 4.94 11.06
CA GLY A 225 -4.34 5.72 12.09
C GLY A 225 -3.60 4.86 13.12
N ARG A 226 -3.92 3.57 13.22
CA ARG A 226 -3.22 2.59 14.07
C ARG A 226 -2.11 1.84 13.33
N PHE A 227 -2.04 1.94 12.01
CA PHE A 227 -1.01 1.26 11.23
C PHE A 227 0.37 1.88 11.47
N SER A 228 1.38 1.07 11.83
CA SER A 228 2.73 1.51 12.18
C SER A 228 3.33 2.46 11.16
N LEU A 229 3.33 2.11 9.88
CA LEU A 229 3.90 2.96 8.82
C LEU A 229 3.13 4.27 8.62
N PHE A 230 1.83 4.30 8.89
CA PHE A 230 1.05 5.53 8.86
C PHE A 230 1.43 6.43 10.04
N ILE A 231 1.54 5.87 11.26
CA ILE A 231 1.96 6.59 12.47
C ILE A 231 3.35 7.20 12.26
N GLU A 232 4.32 6.40 11.86
CA GLU A 232 5.69 6.85 11.60
C GLU A 232 5.76 7.94 10.51
N GLY A 233 4.93 7.79 9.48
CA GLY A 233 4.81 8.78 8.42
C GLY A 233 4.17 10.10 8.86
N ALA A 234 3.13 10.05 9.69
CA ALA A 234 2.37 11.21 10.14
C ALA A 234 3.02 11.91 11.34
N LEU A 235 3.58 11.12 12.28
CA LEU A 235 4.10 11.55 13.59
C LEU A 235 5.52 10.97 13.82
N PRO A 236 6.50 11.31 12.98
CA PRO A 236 7.84 10.72 13.07
C PRO A 236 8.50 10.92 14.42
N GLY A 237 9.11 9.85 14.95
CA GLY A 237 9.82 9.84 16.23
C GLY A 237 8.93 9.70 17.46
N VAL A 238 7.62 9.51 17.26
CA VAL A 238 6.67 9.23 18.35
C VAL A 238 6.51 7.71 18.50
N PRO A 239 6.48 7.17 19.74
CA PRO A 239 6.18 5.75 19.96
C PRO A 239 4.80 5.38 19.37
N LEU A 240 4.65 4.12 18.93
CA LEU A 240 3.45 3.69 18.17
C LEU A 240 2.16 3.84 18.98
N GLU A 241 2.16 3.49 20.24
CA GLU A 241 0.98 3.56 21.12
C GLU A 241 0.50 5.00 21.29
N GLU A 242 1.41 5.92 21.64
CA GLU A 242 1.11 7.34 21.79
C GLU A 242 0.70 7.99 20.45
N GLY A 243 1.32 7.55 19.35
CA GLY A 243 1.00 8.00 18.00
C GLY A 243 -0.40 7.58 17.58
N ALA A 244 -0.78 6.31 17.80
CA ALA A 244 -2.11 5.78 17.52
C ALA A 244 -3.19 6.51 18.33
N ASP A 245 -2.96 6.70 19.62
CA ASP A 245 -3.86 7.42 20.51
C ASP A 245 -4.04 8.88 20.11
N ALA A 246 -2.94 9.56 19.74
CA ALA A 246 -2.98 10.94 19.28
C ALA A 246 -3.73 11.08 17.95
N LEU A 247 -3.54 10.14 17.02
CA LEU A 247 -4.28 10.13 15.75
C LEU A 247 -5.77 9.87 15.96
N ARG A 248 -6.16 8.95 16.84
CA ARG A 248 -7.55 8.68 17.19
C ARG A 248 -8.23 9.92 17.81
N GLU A 249 -7.62 10.53 18.82
CA GLU A 249 -8.17 11.72 19.46
C GLU A 249 -8.17 12.93 18.50
N GLY A 250 -7.12 13.09 17.69
CA GLY A 250 -7.05 14.12 16.65
C GLY A 250 -8.13 13.97 15.58
N LEU A 251 -8.48 12.73 15.20
CA LEU A 251 -9.59 12.44 14.29
C LEU A 251 -10.92 12.84 14.91
N ARG A 252 -11.17 12.40 16.13
CA ARG A 252 -12.40 12.75 16.88
C ARG A 252 -12.62 14.27 16.91
N ARG A 253 -11.61 15.05 17.34
CA ARG A 253 -11.66 16.51 17.36
C ARG A 253 -11.91 17.10 15.97
N THR A 254 -11.31 16.52 14.93
CA THR A 254 -11.47 16.97 13.54
C THR A 254 -12.89 16.74 13.04
N CYS A 255 -13.47 15.57 13.32
CA CYS A 255 -14.86 15.25 12.96
C CYS A 255 -15.85 16.21 13.65
N GLU A 256 -15.67 16.46 14.95
CA GLU A 256 -16.49 17.38 15.71
C GLU A 256 -16.43 18.82 15.18
N GLU A 257 -15.22 19.32 14.87
CA GLU A 257 -15.02 20.69 14.36
C GLU A 257 -15.55 20.88 12.93
N THR A 258 -15.51 19.82 12.11
CA THR A 258 -15.92 19.91 10.70
C THR A 258 -17.34 19.44 10.44
N GLY A 259 -17.96 18.75 11.42
CA GLY A 259 -19.26 18.11 11.26
C GLY A 259 -19.26 16.94 10.25
N ARG A 260 -18.08 16.46 9.84
CA ARG A 260 -17.96 15.39 8.84
C ARG A 260 -18.04 14.02 9.48
N THR A 261 -18.89 13.15 8.90
CA THR A 261 -19.02 11.73 9.23
C THR A 261 -18.31 10.81 8.24
N SER A 262 -17.77 11.35 7.15
CA SER A 262 -16.90 10.69 6.18
C SER A 262 -16.08 11.72 5.43
N VAL A 263 -15.03 11.25 4.75
CA VAL A 263 -14.23 12.09 3.87
C VAL A 263 -13.82 11.29 2.62
N PRO A 264 -14.12 11.79 1.41
CA PRO A 264 -13.72 11.11 0.19
C PRO A 264 -12.21 11.20 -0.04
N ARG A 265 -11.67 10.13 -0.62
CA ARG A 265 -10.28 10.03 -1.04
C ARG A 265 -10.17 9.33 -2.38
N ASN A 266 -9.32 9.84 -3.25
CA ASN A 266 -9.04 9.20 -4.53
C ASN A 266 -8.01 8.10 -4.37
N TRP A 267 -8.26 6.96 -5.03
CA TRP A 267 -7.35 5.85 -5.28
C TRP A 267 -6.90 5.91 -6.73
N LEU A 268 -5.61 5.94 -6.97
CA LEU A 268 -5.04 5.79 -8.30
C LEU A 268 -4.88 4.31 -8.57
N GLU A 269 -5.51 3.82 -9.63
CA GLU A 269 -5.39 2.47 -10.15
C GLU A 269 -4.60 2.52 -11.46
N CYS A 270 -3.57 1.69 -11.59
CA CYS A 270 -2.71 1.64 -12.78
C CYS A 270 -2.55 0.21 -13.26
N VAL A 271 -2.83 -0.01 -14.54
CA VAL A 271 -2.60 -1.28 -15.24
C VAL A 271 -1.67 -1.04 -16.43
N ALA A 272 -0.60 -1.80 -16.52
CA ALA A 272 0.41 -1.67 -17.57
C ALA A 272 0.78 -3.03 -18.15
N THR A 273 1.04 -3.10 -19.45
CA THR A 273 1.46 -4.30 -20.16
C THR A 273 2.95 -4.23 -20.50
N ALA A 274 3.71 -5.29 -20.18
CA ALA A 274 5.12 -5.41 -20.51
C ALA A 274 5.32 -5.53 -22.03
N VAL A 275 6.12 -4.66 -22.63
CA VAL A 275 6.45 -4.66 -24.07
C VAL A 275 7.63 -5.56 -24.37
#